data_66dba152329388b9163467f89871bb92
#
_entry.id   66dba152329388b9163467f89871bb92
#
_cell.length_a   1.000
_cell.length_b   1.000
_cell.length_c   1.000
_cell.angle_alpha   90.00
_cell.angle_beta   90.00
_cell.angle_gamma   90.00
#
_symmetry.space_group_name_H-M   'P 1'
#
loop_
_entity.id
_entity.type
_entity.pdbx_description
1 polymer ?
#
loop_
_entity_poly.entity_id
_entity_poly.type
_entity_poly.pdbx_seq_one_letter_code
_entity_poly.pdbx_strand_id
1 'polypeptide(L)'
;MREINMNEFLEICRQDYEFVRHIRYWTGSYKLGFGEKIYLIRFKDGKIDGFEENVSEDSPATCWTVGPLETWEEMLKPVPKPGYNSFRPAMFYHDMKLSQGDAVIQFPMLNRFLVLLRAYYNGGEE
;
A
#
# COMPACT_ATOMS: atom_id res chain seq x y z
N MET A 1 -15.91 0.77 -2.97
CA MET A 1 -14.63 0.23 -3.43
C MET A 1 -14.75 -1.27 -3.57
N ARG A 2 -14.25 -1.81 -4.68
CA ARG A 2 -14.28 -3.22 -4.95
C ARG A 2 -13.37 -3.96 -3.97
N GLU A 3 -13.75 -5.17 -3.57
CA GLU A 3 -12.94 -5.97 -2.67
C GLU A 3 -11.63 -6.40 -3.31
N ILE A 4 -10.57 -6.41 -2.52
CA ILE A 4 -9.25 -6.81 -2.97
C ILE A 4 -8.91 -8.17 -2.37
N ASN A 5 -8.55 -9.14 -3.23
CA ASN A 5 -8.03 -10.41 -2.76
C ASN A 5 -6.55 -10.23 -2.44
N MET A 6 -6.25 -10.07 -1.16
CA MET A 6 -4.88 -9.74 -0.74
C MET A 6 -3.88 -10.85 -1.06
N ASN A 7 -4.28 -12.11 -0.96
CA ASN A 7 -3.39 -13.21 -1.33
C ASN A 7 -2.97 -13.12 -2.80
N GLU A 8 -3.93 -12.85 -3.66
CA GLU A 8 -3.68 -12.74 -5.10
C GLU A 8 -2.82 -11.52 -5.40
N PHE A 9 -3.15 -10.40 -4.79
CA PHE A 9 -2.40 -9.17 -5.03
C PHE A 9 -0.96 -9.28 -4.53
N LEU A 10 -0.74 -9.85 -3.34
CA LEU A 10 0.61 -9.97 -2.82
C LEU A 10 1.47 -10.91 -3.66
N GLU A 11 0.85 -11.89 -4.32
CA GLU A 11 1.59 -12.74 -5.24
C GLU A 11 2.10 -11.95 -6.44
N ILE A 12 1.30 -11.00 -6.92
CA ILE A 12 1.75 -10.09 -7.98
C ILE A 12 2.95 -9.28 -7.51
N CYS A 13 2.91 -8.77 -6.28
CA CYS A 13 4.04 -8.04 -5.71
C CYS A 13 5.29 -8.91 -5.61
N ARG A 14 5.13 -10.17 -5.22
CA ARG A 14 6.27 -11.09 -5.09
C ARG A 14 6.98 -11.32 -6.41
N GLN A 15 6.25 -11.22 -7.52
CA GLN A 15 6.81 -11.45 -8.84
C GLN A 15 7.23 -10.18 -9.56
N ASP A 16 6.99 -9.03 -8.97
CA ASP A 16 7.36 -7.76 -9.59
C ASP A 16 8.81 -7.43 -9.25
N TYR A 17 9.64 -7.35 -10.29
CA TYR A 17 11.08 -7.13 -10.11
C TYR A 17 11.38 -5.84 -9.34
N GLU A 18 10.68 -4.77 -9.67
CA GLU A 18 10.93 -3.48 -9.03
C GLU A 18 10.51 -3.50 -7.56
N PHE A 19 9.35 -4.08 -7.25
CA PHE A 19 8.89 -4.18 -5.87
C PHE A 19 9.87 -5.01 -5.04
N VAL A 20 10.28 -6.17 -5.55
CA VAL A 20 11.21 -7.06 -4.85
C VAL A 20 12.54 -6.35 -4.60
N ARG A 21 12.97 -5.55 -5.56
CA ARG A 21 14.22 -4.80 -5.41
C ARG A 21 14.12 -3.77 -4.28
N HIS A 22 12.97 -3.11 -4.14
CA HIS A 22 12.79 -2.10 -3.10
C HIS A 22 12.70 -2.69 -1.69
N ILE A 23 12.31 -3.94 -1.54
CA ILE A 23 12.17 -4.56 -0.23
C ILE A 23 13.35 -5.47 0.14
N ARG A 24 14.32 -5.63 -0.74
CA ARG A 24 15.44 -6.54 -0.47
C ARG A 24 16.14 -6.14 0.84
N TYR A 25 16.46 -7.14 1.64
CA TYR A 25 17.11 -6.98 2.95
C TYR A 25 16.22 -6.35 4.02
N TRP A 26 14.97 -6.03 3.70
CA TRP A 26 14.11 -5.35 4.67
C TRP A 26 13.30 -6.35 5.49
N THR A 27 13.25 -6.08 6.80
CA THR A 27 12.36 -6.78 7.72
C THR A 27 11.54 -5.71 8.41
N GLY A 28 10.22 -5.84 8.34
CA GLY A 28 9.33 -4.86 8.92
C GLY A 28 7.88 -5.17 8.59
N SER A 29 7.02 -4.18 8.76
CA SER A 29 5.60 -4.36 8.49
C SER A 29 5.01 -3.10 7.87
N TYR A 30 3.96 -3.30 7.07
CA TYR A 30 3.26 -2.22 6.40
C TYR A 30 1.78 -2.35 6.70
N LYS A 31 1.23 -1.33 7.32
CA LYS A 31 -0.21 -1.28 7.65
C LYS A 31 -0.93 -0.53 6.54
N LEU A 32 -1.90 -1.21 5.91
CA LEU A 32 -2.63 -0.71 4.76
C LEU A 32 -4.10 -0.64 5.13
N GLY A 33 -4.67 0.56 5.15
CA GLY A 33 -6.05 0.74 5.59
C GLY A 33 -6.95 1.38 4.55
N PHE A 34 -8.02 0.68 4.20
CA PHE A 34 -9.08 1.15 3.31
C PHE A 34 -10.31 1.45 4.17
N GLY A 35 -10.40 2.67 4.67
CA GLY A 35 -11.44 3.00 5.63
C GLY A 35 -11.24 2.19 6.91
N GLU A 36 -12.23 1.38 7.25
CA GLU A 36 -12.15 0.57 8.47
C GLU A 36 -11.49 -0.80 8.24
N LYS A 37 -11.27 -1.18 6.99
CA LYS A 37 -10.64 -2.47 6.66
C LYS A 37 -9.13 -2.29 6.64
N ILE A 38 -8.45 -2.85 7.62
CA ILE A 38 -7.02 -2.62 7.80
C ILE A 38 -6.27 -3.94 7.74
N TYR A 39 -5.23 -3.98 6.90
CA TYR A 39 -4.34 -5.12 6.75
C TYR A 39 -2.97 -4.80 7.34
N LEU A 40 -2.30 -5.82 7.84
CA LEU A 40 -0.90 -5.69 8.26
C LEU A 40 -0.08 -6.70 7.44
N ILE A 41 0.77 -6.19 6.57
CA ILE A 41 1.60 -7.00 5.70
C ILE A 41 2.98 -7.10 6.32
N ARG A 42 3.48 -8.33 6.50
CA ARG A 42 4.76 -8.57 7.14
C ARG A 42 5.83 -8.90 6.12
N PHE A 43 7.02 -8.34 6.34
CA PHE A 43 8.19 -8.56 5.49
C PHE A 43 9.32 -9.10 6.34
N LYS A 44 10.02 -10.08 5.82
CA LYS A 44 11.16 -10.67 6.52
C LYS A 44 12.27 -11.01 5.52
N ASP A 45 13.46 -10.48 5.78
CA ASP A 45 14.65 -10.75 4.96
C ASP A 45 14.39 -10.52 3.48
N GLY A 46 13.69 -9.44 3.17
CA GLY A 46 13.45 -9.04 1.79
C GLY A 46 12.32 -9.78 1.08
N LYS A 47 11.46 -10.45 1.84
CA LYS A 47 10.35 -11.21 1.28
C LYS A 47 9.05 -10.91 2.01
N ILE A 48 7.94 -11.01 1.30
CA ILE A 48 6.62 -10.91 1.95
C ILE A 48 6.40 -12.19 2.72
N ASP A 49 6.31 -12.06 4.04
CA ASP A 49 6.17 -13.21 4.95
C ASP A 49 4.72 -13.61 5.16
N GLY A 50 3.79 -12.70 4.96
CA GLY A 50 2.38 -12.96 5.14
C GLY A 50 1.63 -11.69 5.49
N PHE A 51 0.35 -11.84 5.83
CA PHE A 51 -0.45 -10.67 6.22
C PHE A 51 -1.56 -11.09 7.18
N GLU A 52 -2.09 -10.10 7.89
CA GLU A 52 -3.27 -10.25 8.75
C GLU A 52 -4.34 -9.28 8.31
N GLU A 53 -5.61 -9.70 8.42
CA GLU A 53 -6.73 -8.84 8.11
C GLU A 53 -7.37 -8.32 9.39
N ASN A 54 -8.11 -7.22 9.25
CA ASN A 54 -8.92 -6.67 10.34
C ASN A 54 -8.11 -6.38 11.60
N VAL A 55 -6.90 -5.86 11.42
CA VAL A 55 -6.11 -5.40 12.55
C VAL A 55 -6.63 -4.02 13.00
N SER A 56 -6.27 -3.65 14.23
CA SER A 56 -6.63 -2.33 14.75
C SER A 56 -5.80 -1.24 14.08
N GLU A 57 -6.40 -0.07 13.91
CA GLU A 57 -5.66 1.08 13.40
C GLU A 57 -4.47 1.41 14.30
N ASP A 58 -4.56 1.08 15.59
CA ASP A 58 -3.49 1.33 16.56
C ASP A 58 -2.40 0.25 16.55
N SER A 59 -2.54 -0.80 15.72
CA SER A 59 -1.53 -1.85 15.66
C SER A 59 -0.18 -1.29 15.23
N PRO A 60 0.91 -1.68 15.90
CA PRO A 60 2.23 -1.19 15.53
C PRO A 60 2.63 -1.66 14.13
N ALA A 61 3.30 -0.78 13.40
CA ALA A 61 3.82 -1.11 12.06
C ALA A 61 5.01 -0.22 11.77
N THR A 62 5.90 -0.71 10.92
CA THR A 62 7.07 0.07 10.49
C THR A 62 6.64 1.26 9.67
N CYS A 63 5.69 1.06 8.76
CA CYS A 63 5.13 2.13 7.95
C CYS A 63 3.63 1.86 7.74
N TRP A 64 2.92 2.88 7.29
CA TRP A 64 1.46 2.73 7.08
C TRP A 64 0.95 3.75 6.07
N THR A 65 -0.13 3.35 5.39
CA THR A 65 -0.97 4.24 4.58
C THR A 65 -2.42 3.89 4.89
N VAL A 66 -3.10 4.76 5.59
CA VAL A 66 -4.48 4.54 6.03
C VAL A 66 -5.32 5.74 5.61
N GLY A 67 -6.40 5.52 4.91
CA GLY A 67 -7.23 6.61 4.46
C GLY A 67 -8.67 6.22 4.19
N PRO A 68 -9.55 7.22 4.00
CA PRO A 68 -10.96 6.94 3.74
C PRO A 68 -11.15 6.20 2.42
N LEU A 69 -12.26 5.46 2.33
CA LEU A 69 -12.56 4.71 1.11
C LEU A 69 -12.64 5.61 -0.11
N GLU A 70 -13.27 6.78 0.01
CA GLU A 70 -13.41 7.68 -1.15
C GLU A 70 -12.07 8.19 -1.65
N THR A 71 -11.10 8.38 -0.76
CA THR A 71 -9.75 8.78 -1.18
C THR A 71 -9.09 7.64 -1.95
N TRP A 72 -9.19 6.41 -1.44
CA TRP A 72 -8.65 5.25 -2.14
C TRP A 72 -9.32 5.02 -3.48
N GLU A 73 -10.64 5.19 -3.56
CA GLU A 73 -11.36 4.99 -4.81
C GLU A 73 -10.84 5.92 -5.90
N GLU A 74 -10.56 7.17 -5.53
CA GLU A 74 -10.00 8.11 -6.52
C GLU A 74 -8.56 7.74 -6.86
N MET A 75 -7.75 7.36 -5.87
CA MET A 75 -6.35 7.01 -6.10
C MET A 75 -6.20 5.77 -7.00
N LEU A 76 -7.18 4.87 -6.96
CA LEU A 76 -7.10 3.62 -7.72
C LEU A 76 -7.73 3.72 -9.11
N LYS A 77 -8.21 4.88 -9.52
CA LYS A 77 -8.67 5.08 -10.89
C LYS A 77 -7.50 5.00 -11.86
N PRO A 78 -7.72 4.56 -13.10
CA PRO A 78 -6.63 4.52 -14.09
C PRO A 78 -5.95 5.88 -14.27
N VAL A 79 -6.74 6.97 -14.19
CA VAL A 79 -6.22 8.33 -14.26
C VAL A 79 -6.79 9.11 -13.08
N PRO A 80 -6.12 9.11 -11.94
CA PRO A 80 -6.62 9.84 -10.77
C PRO A 80 -6.61 11.36 -10.99
N LYS A 81 -7.47 12.04 -10.25
CA LYS A 81 -7.46 13.51 -10.24
C LYS A 81 -6.14 14.01 -9.64
N PRO A 82 -5.74 15.25 -9.97
CA PRO A 82 -4.56 15.85 -9.34
C PRO A 82 -4.62 15.77 -7.82
N GLY A 83 -3.50 15.41 -7.19
CA GLY A 83 -3.44 15.24 -5.75
C GLY A 83 -3.80 13.85 -5.27
N TYR A 84 -4.30 12.97 -6.16
CA TYR A 84 -4.64 11.60 -5.82
C TYR A 84 -3.72 10.58 -6.47
N ASN A 85 -2.74 11.03 -7.25
CA ASN A 85 -1.91 10.12 -8.02
C ASN A 85 -0.79 9.44 -7.22
N SER A 86 -0.52 9.93 -6.01
CA SER A 86 0.47 9.31 -5.13
C SER A 86 0.12 9.59 -3.68
N PHE A 87 0.81 8.90 -2.75
CA PHE A 87 0.50 9.01 -1.33
C PHE A 87 0.81 10.38 -0.74
N ARG A 88 1.92 11.00 -1.13
CA ARG A 88 2.31 12.26 -0.51
C ARG A 88 1.32 13.40 -0.76
N PRO A 89 0.90 13.67 -2.02
CA PRO A 89 -0.14 14.67 -2.23
C PRO A 89 -1.45 14.29 -1.54
N ALA A 90 -1.81 13.01 -1.53
CA ALA A 90 -3.05 12.58 -0.87
C ALA A 90 -2.98 12.84 0.63
N MET A 91 -1.81 12.70 1.25
CA MET A 91 -1.63 13.02 2.66
C MET A 91 -1.86 14.51 2.92
N PHE A 92 -1.33 15.38 2.06
CA PHE A 92 -1.45 16.82 2.28
C PHE A 92 -2.85 17.36 1.99
N TYR A 93 -3.58 16.77 1.06
CA TYR A 93 -4.81 17.37 0.57
C TYR A 93 -6.06 16.51 0.73
N HIS A 94 -5.94 15.21 1.03
CA HIS A 94 -7.08 14.29 0.90
C HIS A 94 -7.19 13.26 2.02
N ASP A 95 -6.76 13.62 3.23
CA ASP A 95 -6.95 12.81 4.45
C ASP A 95 -6.26 11.45 4.46
N MET A 96 -5.28 11.23 3.61
CA MET A 96 -4.48 10.01 3.68
C MET A 96 -3.47 10.14 4.83
N LYS A 97 -3.48 9.17 5.74
CA LYS A 97 -2.51 9.13 6.84
C LYS A 97 -1.31 8.32 6.41
N LEU A 98 -0.15 8.93 6.51
CA LEU A 98 1.11 8.34 6.06
C LEU A 98 2.09 8.32 7.22
N SER A 99 2.88 7.26 7.28
CA SER A 99 3.99 7.19 8.21
C SER A 99 5.03 8.27 7.89
N GLN A 100 5.74 8.73 8.92
CA GLN A 100 6.71 9.81 8.79
C GLN A 100 8.01 9.43 9.49
N GLY A 101 8.97 10.33 9.47
CA GLY A 101 10.26 10.12 10.09
C GLY A 101 11.07 9.08 9.35
N ASP A 102 11.61 8.13 10.09
CA ASP A 102 12.47 7.10 9.50
C ASP A 102 11.74 6.24 8.47
N ALA A 103 10.41 6.21 8.54
CA ALA A 103 9.62 5.42 7.59
C ALA A 103 9.67 5.98 6.16
N VAL A 104 10.17 7.19 5.99
CA VAL A 104 10.27 7.79 4.66
C VAL A 104 11.15 6.95 3.71
N ILE A 105 12.05 6.18 4.28
CA ILE A 105 12.93 5.29 3.49
C ILE A 105 12.13 4.26 2.72
N GLN A 106 10.88 4.00 3.13
CA GLN A 106 10.02 3.02 2.47
C GLN A 106 9.22 3.62 1.31
N PHE A 107 9.32 4.92 1.06
CA PHE A 107 8.53 5.57 0.01
C PHE A 107 8.68 4.94 -1.39
N PRO A 108 9.89 4.56 -1.83
CA PRO A 108 9.98 3.88 -3.14
C PRO A 108 9.14 2.60 -3.20
N MET A 109 9.15 1.82 -2.11
CA MET A 109 8.33 0.61 -2.03
C MET A 109 6.84 0.98 -2.05
N LEU A 110 6.45 2.00 -1.26
CA LEU A 110 5.06 2.42 -1.20
C LEU A 110 4.56 2.94 -2.55
N ASN A 111 5.39 3.68 -3.26
CA ASN A 111 5.02 4.18 -4.58
C ASN A 111 4.82 3.04 -5.57
N ARG A 112 5.72 2.06 -5.56
CA ARG A 112 5.57 0.91 -6.46
C ARG A 112 4.36 0.07 -6.07
N PHE A 113 4.12 -0.08 -4.76
CA PHE A 113 2.95 -0.79 -4.25
C PHE A 113 1.66 -0.15 -4.80
N LEU A 114 1.57 1.17 -4.77
CA LEU A 114 0.38 1.87 -5.27
C LEU A 114 0.19 1.66 -6.77
N VAL A 115 1.27 1.70 -7.54
CA VAL A 115 1.20 1.46 -8.98
C VAL A 115 0.66 0.05 -9.26
N LEU A 116 1.17 -0.94 -8.56
CA LEU A 116 0.72 -2.33 -8.72
C LEU A 116 -0.72 -2.50 -8.28
N LEU A 117 -1.09 -1.86 -7.18
CA LEU A 117 -2.46 -1.95 -6.66
C LEU A 117 -3.46 -1.33 -7.63
N ARG A 118 -3.11 -0.17 -8.20
CA ARG A 118 -3.97 0.48 -9.19
C ARG A 118 -4.18 -0.41 -10.40
N ALA A 119 -3.10 -1.01 -10.91
CA ALA A 119 -3.19 -1.92 -12.05
C ALA A 119 -4.06 -3.13 -11.73
N TYR A 120 -3.82 -3.73 -10.57
CA TYR A 120 -4.60 -4.88 -10.14
C TYR A 120 -6.08 -4.53 -9.99
N TYR A 121 -6.37 -3.39 -9.36
CA TYR A 121 -7.73 -2.95 -9.12
C TYR A 121 -8.50 -2.74 -10.42
N ASN A 122 -7.81 -2.37 -11.48
CA ASN A 122 -8.41 -2.09 -12.78
C ASN A 122 -8.29 -3.28 -13.75
N GLY A 123 -8.12 -4.48 -13.22
CA GLY A 123 -8.14 -5.69 -14.03
C GLY A 123 -6.78 -6.20 -14.43
N GLY A 124 -5.71 -5.63 -13.90
CA GLY A 124 -4.35 -6.11 -14.15
C GLY A 124 -3.77 -5.71 -15.50
N GLU A 125 -4.44 -4.84 -16.25
CA GLU A 125 -3.97 -4.38 -17.56
C GLU A 125 -3.50 -2.94 -17.48
N GLU A 126 -2.32 -2.70 -18.04
CA GLU A 126 -1.71 -1.38 -18.06
C GLU A 126 -1.21 -1.01 -19.43
#